data_9cb1f8bc2d47f758b2d2115364f2994a
#
_entry.id   9cb1f8bc2d47f758b2d2115364f2994a
#
_cell.length_a   1.000
_cell.length_b   1.000
_cell.length_c   1.000
_cell.angle_alpha   90.00
_cell.angle_beta   90.00
_cell.angle_gamma   90.00
#
_symmetry.space_group_name_H-M   'P 1'
#
loop_
_entity.id
_entity.type
_entity.pdbx_description
1 polymer ?
#
loop_
_entity_poly.entity_id
_entity_poly.type
_entity_poly.pdbx_seq_one_letter_code
_entity_poly.pdbx_strand_id
1 'polypeptide(L)'
;MRSIAVSVLTTNLTNMVGVDALLTAESTAAVRSFNRFGRLAWERTAWPLASRLTQVIPDVRVRSVDVGSGGASYTSAPTVAFSGGGGSSAAGTATINSDGEVNGVAMTNNGTGFTGVPTVSFSGGGGSGATATANLLAYLDFGTTIGEIFRV
;
A
#
# COMPACT_ATOMS: atom_id res chain seq x y z
N MET A 1 -29.42 1.93 8.55
CA MET A 1 -28.52 1.53 9.67
C MET A 1 -28.01 0.12 9.38
N ARG A 2 -26.72 -0.08 9.19
CA ARG A 2 -26.14 -1.43 9.04
C ARG A 2 -25.98 -2.03 10.44
N SER A 3 -26.78 -3.02 10.74
CA SER A 3 -26.64 -3.86 11.93
C SER A 3 -25.37 -4.69 11.77
N ILE A 4 -24.35 -4.41 12.56
CA ILE A 4 -23.19 -5.30 12.68
C ILE A 4 -23.69 -6.52 13.46
N ALA A 5 -23.50 -7.71 12.89
CA ALA A 5 -23.95 -8.93 13.53
C ALA A 5 -23.30 -9.06 14.91
N VAL A 6 -24.11 -9.32 15.93
CA VAL A 6 -23.68 -9.48 17.34
C VAL A 6 -22.57 -10.52 17.47
N SER A 7 -22.55 -11.53 16.59
CA SER A 7 -21.51 -12.55 16.50
C SER A 7 -20.11 -12.02 16.19
N VAL A 8 -20.00 -10.97 15.35
CA VAL A 8 -18.69 -10.35 15.02
C VAL A 8 -18.16 -9.54 16.21
N LEU A 9 -19.06 -8.87 16.94
CA LEU A 9 -18.68 -8.12 18.13
C LEU A 9 -18.25 -9.02 19.29
N THR A 10 -18.92 -10.16 19.49
CA THR A 10 -18.53 -11.14 20.53
C THR A 10 -17.19 -11.79 20.20
N THR A 11 -16.93 -12.16 18.94
CA THR A 11 -15.66 -12.74 18.51
C THR A 11 -14.50 -11.76 18.69
N ASN A 12 -14.69 -10.48 18.34
CA ASN A 12 -13.67 -9.47 18.54
C ASN A 12 -13.41 -9.15 20.04
N LEU A 13 -14.43 -9.20 20.86
CA LEU A 13 -14.30 -8.99 22.31
C LEU A 13 -13.55 -10.13 23.00
N THR A 14 -13.82 -11.39 22.63
CA THR A 14 -13.09 -12.56 23.14
C THR A 14 -11.62 -12.52 22.74
N ASN A 15 -11.31 -12.09 21.51
CA ASN A 15 -9.94 -11.95 21.05
C ASN A 15 -9.17 -10.80 21.73
N MET A 16 -9.85 -9.73 22.11
CA MET A 16 -9.22 -8.59 22.82
C MET A 16 -8.96 -8.87 24.31
N VAL A 17 -9.78 -9.69 24.96
CA VAL A 17 -9.70 -9.95 26.40
C VAL A 17 -8.96 -11.25 26.72
N GLY A 18 -8.63 -12.08 25.71
CA GLY A 18 -7.92 -13.34 25.90
C GLY A 18 -8.70 -14.39 26.70
N VAL A 19 -10.02 -14.32 26.70
CA VAL A 19 -10.89 -15.23 27.45
C VAL A 19 -11.51 -16.22 26.48
N ASP A 20 -11.02 -17.43 26.48
CA ASP A 20 -11.42 -18.50 25.55
C ASP A 20 -12.85 -19.04 25.76
N ALA A 21 -13.53 -18.69 26.85
CA ALA A 21 -14.92 -19.07 27.06
C ALA A 21 -15.61 -18.12 28.06
N LEU A 22 -16.41 -17.20 27.55
CA LEU A 22 -17.44 -16.57 28.36
C LEU A 22 -18.61 -17.54 28.48
N LEU A 23 -18.98 -17.93 29.73
CA LEU A 23 -20.20 -18.68 29.99
C LEU A 23 -21.40 -17.90 29.44
N THR A 24 -22.42 -18.60 28.92
CA THR A 24 -23.53 -18.01 28.13
C THR A 24 -24.27 -16.89 28.86
N ALA A 25 -24.36 -16.95 30.20
CA ALA A 25 -24.99 -15.93 31.02
C ALA A 25 -24.12 -14.66 31.15
N GLU A 26 -22.80 -14.83 31.28
CA GLU A 26 -21.86 -13.71 31.38
C GLU A 26 -21.65 -13.02 30.04
N SER A 27 -21.67 -13.78 28.92
CA SER A 27 -21.63 -13.19 27.59
C SER A 27 -22.84 -12.30 27.31
N THR A 28 -24.02 -12.69 27.77
CA THR A 28 -25.24 -11.87 27.62
C THR A 28 -25.16 -10.59 28.46
N ALA A 29 -24.64 -10.66 29.70
CA ALA A 29 -24.43 -9.50 30.55
C ALA A 29 -23.37 -8.56 30.00
N ALA A 30 -22.26 -9.09 29.47
CA ALA A 30 -21.20 -8.33 28.83
C ALA A 30 -21.69 -7.62 27.55
N VAL A 31 -22.48 -8.29 26.72
CA VAL A 31 -23.10 -7.70 25.52
C VAL A 31 -24.09 -6.59 25.88
N ARG A 32 -24.89 -6.77 26.92
CA ARG A 32 -25.80 -5.71 27.40
C ARG A 32 -25.05 -4.49 27.96
N SER A 33 -24.00 -4.71 28.73
CA SER A 33 -23.13 -3.64 29.23
C SER A 33 -22.45 -2.92 28.08
N PHE A 34 -21.88 -3.66 27.11
CA PHE A 34 -21.21 -3.10 25.95
C PHE A 34 -22.17 -2.28 25.09
N ASN A 35 -23.38 -2.78 24.83
CA ASN A 35 -24.41 -2.04 24.11
C ASN A 35 -24.86 -0.78 24.86
N ARG A 36 -24.94 -0.83 26.19
CA ARG A 36 -25.28 0.33 27.03
C ARG A 36 -24.16 1.38 27.01
N PHE A 37 -22.91 0.97 27.16
CA PHE A 37 -21.75 1.87 27.11
C PHE A 37 -21.48 2.35 25.68
N GLY A 38 -21.59 1.48 24.70
CA GLY A 38 -21.45 1.83 23.28
C GLY A 38 -22.51 2.85 22.85
N ARG A 39 -23.74 2.72 23.32
CA ARG A 39 -24.80 3.69 23.05
C ARG A 39 -24.55 5.03 23.72
N LEU A 40 -24.08 5.03 24.99
CA LEU A 40 -23.72 6.25 25.70
C LEU A 40 -22.50 6.96 25.11
N ALA A 41 -21.50 6.20 24.65
CA ALA A 41 -20.34 6.75 23.94
C ALA A 41 -20.73 7.28 22.57
N TRP A 42 -21.67 6.62 21.88
CA TRP A 42 -22.19 7.05 20.60
C TRP A 42 -23.04 8.31 20.67
N GLU A 43 -23.82 8.46 21.75
CA GLU A 43 -24.69 9.63 21.97
C GLU A 43 -23.93 10.84 22.54
N ARG A 44 -22.75 10.63 23.16
CA ARG A 44 -21.96 11.70 23.80
C ARG A 44 -20.74 12.15 23.00
N THR A 45 -20.93 12.55 21.75
CA THR A 45 -20.06 13.52 21.05
C THR A 45 -18.56 13.20 20.85
N ALA A 46 -18.05 12.03 21.18
CA ALA A 46 -16.64 11.72 20.94
C ALA A 46 -16.36 11.07 19.55
N TRP A 47 -17.38 10.62 18.85
CA TRP A 47 -17.26 9.90 17.59
C TRP A 47 -17.22 10.70 16.28
N PRO A 48 -17.54 11.99 16.18
CA PRO A 48 -17.37 12.71 14.92
C PRO A 48 -15.93 12.66 14.39
N LEU A 49 -14.96 12.44 15.27
CA LEU A 49 -13.54 12.28 14.88
C LEU A 49 -13.20 10.84 14.42
N ALA A 50 -13.87 9.82 14.95
CA ALA A 50 -13.63 8.43 14.53
C ALA A 50 -14.37 8.05 13.23
N SER A 51 -15.43 8.77 12.85
CA SER A 51 -16.13 8.59 11.58
C SER A 51 -15.40 9.18 10.38
N ARG A 52 -14.31 9.89 10.59
CA ARG A 52 -13.35 10.25 9.55
C ARG A 52 -12.28 9.16 9.37
N LEU A 53 -12.68 7.92 9.27
CA LEU A 53 -11.87 6.94 8.57
C LEU A 53 -11.89 7.34 7.10
N THR A 54 -11.08 8.31 6.76
CA THR A 54 -10.68 8.56 5.38
C THR A 54 -10.16 7.22 4.88
N GLN A 55 -10.78 6.68 3.85
CA GLN A 55 -10.29 5.48 3.19
C GLN A 55 -8.84 5.75 2.81
N VAL A 56 -7.90 5.15 3.53
CA VAL A 56 -6.49 5.23 3.20
C VAL A 56 -6.31 4.38 1.95
N ILE A 57 -6.29 5.02 0.80
CA ILE A 57 -5.97 4.36 -0.47
C ILE A 57 -4.44 4.26 -0.51
N PRO A 58 -3.87 3.05 -0.55
CA PRO A 58 -2.42 2.92 -0.66
C PRO A 58 -1.97 3.53 -2.00
N ASP A 59 -0.99 4.41 -1.95
CA ASP A 59 -0.32 4.92 -3.14
C ASP A 59 0.75 3.90 -3.56
N VAL A 60 0.49 3.19 -4.65
CA VAL A 60 1.40 2.18 -5.17
C VAL A 60 2.37 2.84 -6.15
N ARG A 61 3.66 2.63 -5.90
CA ARG A 61 4.78 3.23 -6.65
C ARG A 61 5.75 2.16 -7.11
N VAL A 62 6.52 2.44 -8.15
CA VAL A 62 7.66 1.61 -8.54
C VAL A 62 8.78 1.78 -7.52
N ARG A 63 9.18 0.72 -6.86
CA ARG A 63 10.28 0.72 -5.90
C ARG A 63 11.64 0.58 -6.58
N SER A 64 11.74 -0.41 -7.48
CA SER A 64 12.97 -0.78 -8.16
C SER A 64 12.67 -1.44 -9.51
N VAL A 65 13.67 -1.57 -10.31
CA VAL A 65 13.62 -2.30 -11.59
C VAL A 65 14.72 -3.35 -11.56
N ASP A 66 14.35 -4.60 -11.82
CA ASP A 66 15.27 -5.73 -11.93
C ASP A 66 15.51 -6.01 -13.40
N VAL A 67 16.79 -5.96 -13.83
CA VAL A 67 17.19 -6.31 -15.20
C VAL A 67 17.19 -7.82 -15.34
N GLY A 68 16.35 -8.35 -16.23
CA GLY A 68 16.27 -9.79 -16.52
C GLY A 68 17.29 -10.22 -17.57
N SER A 69 17.48 -9.39 -18.58
CA SER A 69 18.54 -9.54 -19.62
C SER A 69 19.14 -8.17 -19.91
N GLY A 70 20.46 -8.08 -19.92
CA GLY A 70 21.19 -6.85 -20.24
C GLY A 70 21.13 -6.46 -21.71
N GLY A 71 20.72 -7.39 -22.58
CA GLY A 71 20.85 -7.19 -24.04
C GLY A 71 22.31 -7.17 -24.50
N ALA A 72 22.59 -6.55 -25.60
CA ALA A 72 23.96 -6.44 -26.14
C ALA A 72 24.15 -5.21 -27.04
N SER A 73 25.41 -4.88 -27.25
CA SER A 73 25.86 -3.85 -28.21
C SER A 73 25.46 -2.40 -27.87
N TYR A 74 25.13 -2.14 -26.60
CA TYR A 74 24.91 -0.76 -26.19
C TYR A 74 26.22 0.01 -26.12
N THR A 75 26.29 1.12 -26.83
CA THR A 75 27.42 2.05 -26.82
C THR A 75 27.23 3.23 -25.88
N SER A 76 25.97 3.45 -25.46
CA SER A 76 25.58 4.42 -24.46
C SER A 76 24.33 3.91 -23.70
N ALA A 77 24.06 4.47 -22.51
CA ALA A 77 22.91 4.08 -21.74
C ALA A 77 21.59 4.33 -22.49
N PRO A 78 20.73 3.31 -22.66
CA PRO A 78 19.44 3.47 -23.32
C PRO A 78 18.47 4.30 -22.45
N THR A 79 17.49 4.92 -23.10
CA THR A 79 16.36 5.57 -22.43
C THR A 79 15.43 4.50 -21.86
N VAL A 80 15.05 4.65 -20.59
CA VAL A 80 14.09 3.79 -19.89
C VAL A 80 12.72 4.42 -19.96
N ALA A 81 11.72 3.68 -20.40
CA ALA A 81 10.33 4.11 -20.40
C ALA A 81 9.44 3.11 -19.63
N PHE A 82 8.50 3.64 -18.89
CA PHE A 82 7.49 2.90 -18.14
C PHE A 82 6.12 3.11 -18.78
N SER A 83 5.41 2.04 -19.07
CA SER A 83 4.10 2.08 -19.72
C SER A 83 3.09 1.13 -19.08
N GLY A 84 1.83 1.50 -19.08
CA GLY A 84 0.77 0.69 -18.48
C GLY A 84 0.76 0.74 -16.93
N GLY A 85 0.15 -0.26 -16.32
CA GLY A 85 0.04 -0.37 -14.85
C GLY A 85 -0.88 0.64 -14.17
N GLY A 86 -1.55 1.53 -14.91
CA GLY A 86 -2.51 2.51 -14.40
C GLY A 86 -1.90 3.73 -13.70
N GLY A 87 -0.61 3.70 -13.36
CA GLY A 87 0.12 4.81 -12.74
C GLY A 87 0.77 5.76 -13.75
N SER A 88 1.49 6.75 -13.22
CA SER A 88 2.17 7.77 -14.03
C SER A 88 3.48 8.25 -13.39
N SER A 89 4.27 8.97 -14.20
CA SER A 89 5.48 9.69 -13.76
C SER A 89 6.63 8.84 -13.23
N ALA A 90 6.61 7.51 -13.43
CA ALA A 90 7.79 6.69 -13.15
C ALA A 90 8.90 7.03 -14.15
N ALA A 91 10.12 7.21 -13.65
CA ALA A 91 11.29 7.49 -14.46
C ALA A 91 12.54 6.84 -13.85
N GLY A 92 13.46 6.45 -14.71
CA GLY A 92 14.72 5.85 -14.29
C GLY A 92 15.81 6.05 -15.34
N THR A 93 17.06 5.86 -14.92
CA THR A 93 18.24 5.93 -15.77
C THR A 93 18.89 4.57 -15.82
N ALA A 94 19.10 4.04 -17.01
CA ALA A 94 19.85 2.80 -17.21
C ALA A 94 21.36 3.04 -17.06
N THR A 95 22.06 2.01 -16.60
CA THR A 95 23.52 1.92 -16.62
C THR A 95 23.95 0.73 -17.47
N ILE A 96 25.09 0.85 -18.14
CA ILE A 96 25.67 -0.23 -18.94
C ILE A 96 27.03 -0.61 -18.38
N ASN A 97 27.43 -1.87 -18.58
CA ASN A 97 28.75 -2.37 -18.28
C ASN A 97 29.73 -2.16 -19.48
N SER A 98 30.99 -2.56 -19.31
CA SER A 98 32.02 -2.50 -20.34
C SER A 98 31.73 -3.37 -21.55
N ASP A 99 30.87 -4.37 -21.44
CA ASP A 99 30.53 -5.32 -22.51
C ASP A 99 29.34 -4.83 -23.33
N GLY A 100 28.82 -3.63 -23.01
CA GLY A 100 27.69 -3.03 -23.70
C GLY A 100 26.36 -3.68 -23.36
N GLU A 101 26.20 -4.11 -22.13
CA GLU A 101 24.96 -4.67 -21.60
C GLU A 101 24.37 -3.75 -20.52
N VAL A 102 23.06 -3.65 -20.45
CA VAL A 102 22.38 -2.94 -19.35
C VAL A 102 22.55 -3.76 -18.06
N ASN A 103 23.19 -3.19 -17.06
CA ASN A 103 23.45 -3.85 -15.77
C ASN A 103 22.60 -3.32 -14.61
N GLY A 104 21.83 -2.26 -14.82
CA GLY A 104 20.95 -1.72 -13.80
C GLY A 104 20.09 -0.57 -14.28
N VAL A 105 19.06 -0.27 -13.50
CA VAL A 105 18.21 0.91 -13.65
C VAL A 105 18.07 1.61 -12.30
N ALA A 106 18.58 2.83 -12.21
CA ALA A 106 18.40 3.70 -11.06
C ALA A 106 17.09 4.49 -11.23
N MET A 107 16.17 4.35 -10.26
CA MET A 107 14.93 5.12 -10.26
C MET A 107 15.24 6.58 -9.93
N THR A 108 14.78 7.50 -10.76
CA THR A 108 14.84 8.95 -10.56
C THR A 108 13.49 9.50 -10.08
N ASN A 109 12.40 8.81 -10.43
CA ASN A 109 11.05 9.09 -9.93
C ASN A 109 10.28 7.77 -9.81
N ASN A 110 9.70 7.51 -8.66
CA ASN A 110 8.96 6.27 -8.39
C ASN A 110 7.56 6.26 -9.00
N GLY A 111 7.07 7.40 -9.50
CA GLY A 111 5.70 7.55 -9.98
C GLY A 111 4.66 7.38 -8.87
N THR A 112 3.38 7.37 -9.24
CA THR A 112 2.23 7.24 -8.33
C THR A 112 1.06 6.54 -9.00
N GLY A 113 0.14 5.99 -8.19
CA GLY A 113 -1.17 5.54 -8.63
C GLY A 113 -1.15 4.24 -9.44
N PHE A 114 -0.10 3.42 -9.32
CA PHE A 114 -0.05 2.14 -10.02
C PHE A 114 -1.07 1.15 -9.44
N THR A 115 -1.82 0.50 -10.32
CA THR A 115 -2.76 -0.59 -10.00
C THR A 115 -2.25 -1.95 -10.45
N GLY A 116 -1.20 -1.96 -11.28
CA GLY A 116 -0.51 -3.15 -11.77
C GLY A 116 0.93 -2.81 -12.14
N VAL A 117 1.73 -3.85 -12.41
CA VAL A 117 3.14 -3.69 -12.77
C VAL A 117 3.25 -3.02 -14.14
N PRO A 118 3.94 -1.87 -14.27
CA PRO A 118 4.19 -1.25 -15.56
C PRO A 118 5.19 -2.08 -16.39
N THR A 119 5.04 -2.04 -17.69
CA THR A 119 6.04 -2.57 -18.63
C THR A 119 7.23 -1.62 -18.69
N VAL A 120 8.44 -2.16 -18.52
CA VAL A 120 9.69 -1.42 -18.69
C VAL A 120 10.23 -1.68 -20.09
N SER A 121 10.59 -0.64 -20.82
CA SER A 121 11.17 -0.73 -22.15
C SER A 121 12.44 0.12 -22.26
N PHE A 122 13.36 -0.36 -23.07
CA PHE A 122 14.63 0.31 -23.36
C PHE A 122 14.65 0.75 -24.83
N SER A 123 15.10 1.97 -25.06
CA SER A 123 15.20 2.52 -26.42
C SER A 123 16.47 3.35 -26.62
N GLY A 124 17.05 3.31 -27.80
CA GLY A 124 18.30 4.01 -28.12
C GLY A 124 19.54 3.29 -27.58
N GLY A 125 20.64 4.01 -27.41
CA GLY A 125 21.89 3.47 -26.90
C GLY A 125 22.67 2.59 -27.89
N GLY A 126 22.18 2.32 -29.12
CA GLY A 126 22.84 1.54 -30.16
C GLY A 126 22.70 0.02 -29.99
N GLY A 127 22.26 -0.47 -28.86
CA GLY A 127 22.07 -1.89 -28.57
C GLY A 127 20.60 -2.34 -28.60
N SER A 128 20.37 -3.61 -28.27
CA SER A 128 19.03 -4.21 -28.21
C SER A 128 18.97 -5.42 -27.27
N GLY A 129 17.74 -5.91 -27.03
CA GLY A 129 17.51 -7.16 -26.27
C GLY A 129 17.50 -7.02 -24.76
N ALA A 130 17.66 -5.81 -24.20
CA ALA A 130 17.50 -5.60 -22.77
C ALA A 130 16.04 -5.78 -22.35
N THR A 131 15.84 -6.50 -21.24
CA THR A 131 14.53 -6.70 -20.61
C THR A 131 14.63 -6.43 -19.12
N ALA A 132 13.55 -5.88 -18.53
CA ALA A 132 13.50 -5.64 -17.10
C ALA A 132 12.06 -5.73 -16.56
N THR A 133 11.95 -5.96 -15.27
CA THR A 133 10.69 -6.03 -14.54
C THR A 133 10.68 -4.97 -13.43
N ALA A 134 9.59 -4.21 -13.36
CA ALA A 134 9.39 -3.24 -12.30
C ALA A 134 8.81 -3.92 -11.03
N ASN A 135 9.33 -3.56 -9.86
CA ASN A 135 8.81 -3.98 -8.56
C ASN A 135 8.02 -2.84 -7.96
N LEU A 136 6.79 -3.14 -7.53
CA LEU A 136 5.91 -2.18 -6.90
C LEU A 136 5.99 -2.26 -5.36
N LEU A 137 5.76 -1.14 -4.70
CA LEU A 137 5.55 -1.03 -3.26
C LEU A 137 4.35 -0.13 -2.99
N ALA A 138 3.45 -0.61 -2.13
CA ALA A 138 2.34 0.18 -1.62
C ALA A 138 2.82 1.04 -0.45
N TYR A 139 2.62 2.34 -0.55
CA TYR A 139 2.83 3.30 0.54
C TYR A 139 1.48 3.66 1.14
N LEU A 140 1.38 3.57 2.47
CA LEU A 140 0.26 4.11 3.20
C LEU A 140 0.63 5.54 3.60
N ASP A 141 0.07 6.51 2.91
CA ASP A 141 0.17 7.91 3.32
C ASP A 141 -0.94 8.20 4.35
N PHE A 142 -0.55 8.30 5.60
CA PHE A 142 -1.48 8.64 6.68
C PHE A 142 -1.76 10.15 6.76
N GLY A 143 -1.21 10.95 5.85
CA GLY A 143 -1.34 12.39 5.86
C GLY A 143 -0.84 13.05 7.16
N THR A 144 -0.71 14.35 7.16
CA THR A 144 -0.28 15.14 8.33
C THR A 144 -1.32 15.19 9.46
N THR A 145 -2.51 14.64 9.26
CA THR A 145 -3.65 14.72 10.19
C THR A 145 -3.49 13.82 11.43
N ILE A 146 -2.56 12.87 11.44
CA ILE A 146 -2.30 11.99 12.60
C ILE A 146 -1.67 12.76 13.75
N GLY A 147 -0.96 13.85 13.47
CA GLY A 147 -0.34 14.69 14.52
C GLY A 147 -1.32 15.36 15.48
N GLU A 148 -2.60 15.50 15.10
CA GLU A 148 -3.63 16.10 15.94
C GLU A 148 -4.35 15.10 16.86
N ILE A 149 -4.31 13.79 16.54
CA ILE A 149 -5.02 12.76 17.32
C ILE A 149 -4.33 12.48 18.66
N PHE A 150 -3.03 12.76 18.78
CA PHE A 150 -2.22 12.48 19.97
C PHE A 150 -1.85 13.71 20.82
N ARG A 151 -2.45 14.87 20.55
CA ARG A 151 -2.35 16.02 21.46
C ARG A 151 -3.50 15.96 22.46
N VAL A 152 -3.26 15.36 23.58
CA VAL A 152 -4.08 15.49 24.80
C VAL A 152 -3.41 16.48 25.72
#